data_8489342a667b50ba9b4fd80e05db0ccb
#
_entry.id   8489342a667b50ba9b4fd80e05db0ccb
#
_cell.length_a   1.000
_cell.length_b   1.000
_cell.length_c   1.000
_cell.angle_alpha   90.00
_cell.angle_beta   90.00
_cell.angle_gamma   90.00
#
_symmetry.space_group_name_H-M   'P 1'
#
loop_
_entity.id
_entity.type
_entity.pdbx_description
1 polymer ?
#
loop_
_entity_poly.entity_id
_entity_poly.type
_entity_poly.pdbx_seq_one_letter_code
_entity_poly.pdbx_strand_id
1 'polypeptide(L)'
;YINSRDDELGIFGRLRVPYNYSANTAACFMIKKDIYNKIGGLNETLEVAYNDIDFCIRVLKEGYYNVFLPQVKLIHYESKSRGLDTTSEKYKRFLEESKYMYDKWKDIIDNDPFYNPNFSKKGWFMLDKNKER
;
A
#
# COMPACT_ATOMS: atom_id res chain seq x y z
N TYR A 1 9.75 -0.25 -0.44
CA TYR A 1 11.22 -0.13 -0.45
C TYR A 1 11.70 0.80 0.67
N ILE A 2 11.33 0.45 1.91
CA ILE A 2 11.81 1.14 3.12
C ILE A 2 13.33 1.01 3.17
N ASN A 3 14.03 2.12 3.49
CA ASN A 3 15.49 2.21 3.52
C ASN A 3 16.22 1.99 2.19
N SER A 4 15.54 1.98 1.07
CA SER A 4 16.18 1.97 -0.24
C SER A 4 16.85 3.29 -0.55
N ARG A 5 17.99 3.23 -1.25
CA ARG A 5 18.67 4.42 -1.74
C ARG A 5 17.91 5.03 -2.91
N ASP A 6 18.08 6.34 -3.13
CA ASP A 6 17.44 7.06 -4.23
C ASP A 6 17.87 6.56 -5.63
N ASP A 7 19.04 5.97 -5.74
CA ASP A 7 19.61 5.43 -6.97
C ASP A 7 19.26 3.95 -7.22
N GLU A 8 18.55 3.28 -6.29
CA GLU A 8 18.17 1.88 -6.48
C GLU A 8 17.20 1.68 -7.64
N LEU A 9 17.43 0.59 -8.38
CA LEU A 9 16.55 0.20 -9.49
C LEU A 9 15.30 -0.53 -8.99
N GLY A 10 15.36 -1.12 -7.79
CA GLY A 10 14.38 -2.09 -7.33
C GLY A 10 14.43 -3.39 -8.13
N ILE A 11 13.67 -4.39 -7.70
CA ILE A 11 13.61 -5.68 -8.40
C ILE A 11 13.02 -5.49 -9.79
N PHE A 12 13.70 -5.99 -10.81
CA PHE A 12 13.36 -5.84 -12.22
C PHE A 12 13.23 -4.38 -12.69
N GLY A 13 13.93 -3.43 -12.06
CA GLY A 13 13.89 -2.03 -12.42
C GLY A 13 12.56 -1.31 -12.06
N ARG A 14 11.74 -1.88 -11.19
CA ARG A 14 10.39 -1.37 -10.85
C ARG A 14 10.38 0.05 -10.28
N LEU A 15 11.49 0.49 -9.67
CA LEU A 15 11.60 1.85 -9.16
C LEU A 15 11.96 2.90 -10.23
N ARG A 16 12.09 2.48 -11.50
CA ARG A 16 12.47 3.37 -12.61
C ARG A 16 11.41 3.49 -13.70
N VAL A 17 10.35 2.71 -13.60
CA VAL A 17 9.26 2.72 -14.57
C VAL A 17 7.91 2.94 -13.89
N PRO A 18 6.95 3.60 -14.55
CA PRO A 18 5.59 3.63 -14.05
C PRO A 18 5.04 2.22 -13.87
N TYR A 19 4.42 1.97 -12.73
CA TYR A 19 3.92 0.64 -12.40
C TYR A 19 2.61 0.73 -11.61
N ASN A 20 1.72 -0.24 -11.82
CA ASN A 20 0.49 -0.34 -11.04
C ASN A 20 0.73 -1.14 -9.76
N TYR A 21 0.22 -0.62 -8.65
CA TYR A 21 0.22 -1.29 -7.35
C TYR A 21 -1.19 -1.35 -6.78
N SER A 22 -1.43 -2.31 -5.90
CA SER A 22 -2.71 -2.40 -5.17
C SER A 22 -2.89 -1.23 -4.23
N ALA A 23 -1.80 -0.68 -3.69
CA ALA A 23 -1.83 0.52 -2.87
C ALA A 23 -0.54 1.32 -2.98
N ASN A 24 -0.66 2.63 -2.78
CA ASN A 24 0.43 3.58 -2.65
C ASN A 24 0.24 4.38 -1.36
N THR A 25 1.33 4.82 -0.73
CA THR A 25 1.23 5.69 0.44
C THR A 25 0.62 7.05 0.10
N ALA A 26 -0.23 7.56 0.97
CA ALA A 26 -0.79 8.91 0.84
C ALA A 26 0.18 10.02 1.23
N ALA A 27 1.43 9.72 1.57
CA ALA A 27 2.45 10.76 1.78
C ALA A 27 2.57 11.69 0.58
N CYS A 28 2.36 11.17 -0.63
CA CYS A 28 2.15 11.95 -1.85
C CYS A 28 1.34 11.15 -2.86
N PHE A 29 0.07 11.49 -3.04
CA PHE A 29 -0.71 10.99 -4.17
C PHE A 29 -1.63 12.07 -4.76
N MET A 30 -2.05 11.86 -5.98
CA MET A 30 -2.98 12.73 -6.69
C MET A 30 -4.14 11.90 -7.25
N ILE A 31 -5.34 12.43 -7.14
CA ILE A 31 -6.55 11.84 -7.70
C ILE A 31 -7.49 12.94 -8.19
N LYS A 32 -8.33 12.66 -9.19
CA LYS A 32 -9.39 13.58 -9.59
C LYS A 32 -10.42 13.72 -8.48
N LYS A 33 -10.86 14.97 -8.23
CA LYS A 33 -11.79 15.29 -7.14
C LYS A 33 -13.13 14.56 -7.26
N ASP A 34 -13.64 14.41 -8.46
CA ASP A 34 -14.88 13.68 -8.74
C ASP A 34 -14.77 12.19 -8.38
N ILE A 35 -13.62 11.56 -8.69
CA ILE A 35 -13.35 10.17 -8.31
C ILE A 35 -13.21 10.06 -6.79
N TYR A 36 -12.46 10.97 -6.15
CA TYR A 36 -12.32 11.00 -4.69
C TYR A 36 -13.70 11.07 -4.00
N ASN A 37 -14.57 11.97 -4.47
CA ASN A 37 -15.91 12.13 -3.93
C ASN A 37 -16.81 10.91 -4.21
N LYS A 38 -16.74 10.33 -5.40
CA LYS A 38 -17.48 9.12 -5.78
C LYS A 38 -17.16 7.94 -4.87
N ILE A 39 -15.87 7.80 -4.49
CA ILE A 39 -15.38 6.72 -3.63
C ILE A 39 -15.71 7.00 -2.15
N GLY A 40 -16.09 8.22 -1.78
CA GLY A 40 -16.44 8.61 -0.42
C GLY A 40 -15.24 9.06 0.42
N GLY A 41 -14.14 9.46 -0.22
CA GLY A 41 -12.97 9.98 0.50
C GLY A 41 -12.20 8.93 1.34
N LEU A 42 -11.46 9.39 2.30
CA LEU A 42 -10.74 8.53 3.25
C LEU A 42 -11.72 7.90 4.25
N ASN A 43 -11.35 6.75 4.81
CA ASN A 43 -12.20 6.01 5.75
C ASN A 43 -11.96 6.51 7.18
N GLU A 44 -12.95 7.20 7.75
CA GLU A 44 -12.86 7.78 9.09
C GLU A 44 -12.75 6.73 10.22
N THR A 45 -13.07 5.46 9.96
CA THR A 45 -12.87 4.37 10.93
C THR A 45 -11.40 4.01 11.12
N LEU A 46 -10.55 4.33 10.15
CA LEU A 46 -9.11 4.11 10.17
C LEU A 46 -8.41 5.42 10.55
N GLU A 47 -8.25 5.65 11.84
CA GLU A 47 -7.74 6.94 12.32
C GLU A 47 -6.27 7.18 11.99
N VAL A 48 -5.46 6.11 11.94
CA VAL A 48 -4.01 6.23 11.89
C VAL A 48 -3.37 5.37 10.82
N ALA A 49 -3.63 4.06 10.82
CA ALA A 49 -2.99 3.13 9.89
C ALA A 49 -3.94 2.76 8.75
N TYR A 50 -3.36 2.38 7.62
CA TYR A 50 -4.04 1.75 6.49
C TYR A 50 -5.11 2.57 5.75
N ASN A 51 -5.34 3.83 6.10
CA ASN A 51 -6.36 4.65 5.46
C ASN A 51 -6.08 4.86 3.97
N ASP A 52 -4.82 5.05 3.63
CA ASP A 52 -4.34 5.12 2.25
C ASP A 52 -4.49 3.78 1.51
N ILE A 53 -4.21 2.67 2.18
CA ILE A 53 -4.37 1.32 1.61
C ILE A 53 -5.85 1.02 1.34
N ASP A 54 -6.74 1.27 2.32
CA ASP A 54 -8.19 1.12 2.14
C ASP A 54 -8.70 1.96 0.98
N PHE A 55 -8.26 3.22 0.90
CA PHE A 55 -8.64 4.12 -0.17
C PHE A 55 -8.19 3.60 -1.54
N CYS A 56 -6.93 3.19 -1.68
CA CYS A 56 -6.40 2.64 -2.91
C CYS A 56 -7.13 1.38 -3.37
N ILE A 57 -7.51 0.48 -2.43
CA ILE A 57 -8.27 -0.72 -2.76
C ILE A 57 -9.67 -0.35 -3.25
N ARG A 58 -10.34 0.65 -2.66
CA ARG A 58 -11.65 1.14 -3.15
C ARG A 58 -11.53 1.75 -4.55
N VAL A 59 -10.42 2.47 -4.84
CA VAL A 59 -10.11 2.96 -6.20
C VAL A 59 -10.04 1.81 -7.19
N LEU A 60 -9.36 0.71 -6.84
CA LEU A 60 -9.27 -0.49 -7.70
C LEU A 60 -10.65 -1.16 -7.89
N LYS A 61 -11.46 -1.28 -6.85
CA LYS A 61 -12.81 -1.88 -6.94
C LYS A 61 -13.76 -1.07 -7.84
N GLU A 62 -13.53 0.23 -7.97
CA GLU A 62 -14.24 1.11 -8.91
C GLU A 62 -13.68 1.07 -10.35
N GLY A 63 -12.73 0.18 -10.64
CA GLY A 63 -12.16 -0.03 -11.97
C GLY A 63 -11.05 0.94 -12.37
N TYR A 64 -10.48 1.68 -11.43
CA TYR A 64 -9.32 2.53 -11.66
C TYR A 64 -8.02 1.85 -11.24
N TYR A 65 -6.88 2.42 -11.62
CA TYR A 65 -5.56 1.92 -11.26
C TYR A 65 -4.82 2.90 -10.34
N ASN A 66 -4.08 2.35 -9.38
CA ASN A 66 -3.13 3.11 -8.59
C ASN A 66 -1.77 3.03 -9.28
N VAL A 67 -1.30 4.14 -9.84
CA VAL A 67 -0.09 4.21 -10.63
C VAL A 67 1.03 4.84 -9.83
N PHE A 68 2.15 4.14 -9.67
CA PHE A 68 3.40 4.69 -9.17
C PHE A 68 4.14 5.41 -10.29
N LEU A 69 4.55 6.65 -10.05
CA LEU A 69 5.29 7.49 -10.99
C LEU A 69 6.69 7.78 -10.44
N PRO A 70 7.73 7.08 -10.90
CA PRO A 70 9.10 7.23 -10.36
C PRO A 70 9.74 8.59 -10.66
N GLN A 71 9.19 9.36 -11.60
CA GLN A 71 9.66 10.71 -11.93
C GLN A 71 9.32 11.73 -10.83
N VAL A 72 8.28 11.45 -10.02
CA VAL A 72 7.86 12.32 -8.92
C VAL A 72 8.58 11.88 -7.66
N LYS A 73 9.51 12.69 -7.21
CA LYS A 73 10.33 12.42 -6.02
C LYS A 73 10.10 13.49 -4.97
N LEU A 74 9.75 13.07 -3.77
CA LEU A 74 9.57 13.92 -2.60
C LEU A 74 10.29 13.29 -1.40
N ILE A 75 10.72 14.12 -0.48
CA ILE A 75 11.32 13.67 0.78
C ILE A 75 10.23 13.63 1.85
N HIS A 76 9.95 12.43 2.37
CA HIS A 76 9.01 12.23 3.46
C HIS A 76 9.75 12.02 4.78
N TYR A 77 9.64 12.99 5.69
CA TYR A 77 10.20 12.89 7.04
C TYR A 77 9.24 12.14 7.95
N GLU A 78 9.26 10.82 7.88
CA GLU A 78 8.38 9.97 8.69
C GLU A 78 8.51 10.23 10.19
N SER A 79 7.40 10.08 10.89
CA SER A 79 7.32 10.17 12.37
C SER A 79 7.72 11.50 13.02
N LYS A 80 8.06 12.53 12.25
CA LYS A 80 8.46 13.83 12.81
C LYS A 80 7.35 14.53 13.60
N SER A 81 6.11 14.40 13.11
CA SER A 81 4.94 15.07 13.71
C SER A 81 4.19 14.20 14.71
N ARG A 82 4.23 12.88 14.58
CA ARG A 82 3.40 11.93 15.35
C ARG A 82 4.18 11.06 16.33
N GLY A 83 5.48 10.90 16.14
CA GLY A 83 6.31 9.96 16.90
C GLY A 83 6.05 8.49 16.50
N LEU A 84 6.69 7.57 17.20
CA LEU A 84 6.51 6.13 17.00
C LEU A 84 5.28 5.61 17.77
N ASP A 85 4.60 4.61 17.22
CA ASP A 85 3.45 3.95 17.85
C ASP A 85 3.91 2.93 18.91
N THR A 86 4.58 3.42 19.96
CA THR A 86 5.23 2.60 21.00
C THR A 86 4.41 2.42 22.28
N THR A 87 3.31 3.16 22.46
CA THR A 87 2.43 2.98 23.62
C THR A 87 1.51 1.78 23.44
N SER A 88 1.11 1.15 24.55
CA SER A 88 0.19 -0.01 24.54
C SER A 88 -1.15 0.29 23.84
N GLU A 89 -1.69 1.50 24.05
CA GLU A 89 -2.95 1.93 23.42
C GLU A 89 -2.82 2.09 21.91
N LYS A 90 -1.74 2.72 21.44
CA LYS A 90 -1.47 2.87 20.00
C LYS A 90 -1.26 1.52 19.33
N TYR A 91 -0.57 0.60 20.00
CA TYR A 91 -0.37 -0.75 19.49
C TYR A 91 -1.68 -1.55 19.40
N LYS A 92 -2.54 -1.43 20.42
CA LYS A 92 -3.87 -2.06 20.42
C LYS A 92 -4.72 -1.55 19.24
N ARG A 93 -4.79 -0.23 19.06
CA ARG A 93 -5.48 0.37 17.90
C ARG A 93 -4.92 -0.13 16.57
N PHE A 94 -3.59 -0.17 16.43
CA PHE A 94 -2.96 -0.70 15.22
C PHE A 94 -3.39 -2.16 14.93
N LEU A 95 -3.51 -3.01 15.94
CA LEU A 95 -4.01 -4.37 15.77
C LEU A 95 -5.47 -4.42 15.36
N GLU A 96 -6.31 -3.56 15.92
CA GLU A 96 -7.74 -3.44 15.57
C GLU A 96 -7.90 -2.96 14.12
N GLU A 97 -7.18 -1.93 13.71
CA GLU A 97 -7.16 -1.44 12.33
C GLU A 97 -6.61 -2.51 11.35
N SER A 98 -5.56 -3.23 11.74
CA SER A 98 -5.02 -4.35 10.95
C SER A 98 -6.04 -5.47 10.74
N LYS A 99 -6.75 -5.83 11.81
CA LYS A 99 -7.81 -6.85 11.74
C LYS A 99 -8.96 -6.37 10.85
N TYR A 100 -9.43 -5.13 11.01
CA TYR A 100 -10.46 -4.54 10.17
C TYR A 100 -10.08 -4.60 8.68
N MET A 101 -8.85 -4.22 8.35
CA MET A 101 -8.35 -4.25 6.97
C MET A 101 -8.30 -5.66 6.40
N TYR A 102 -7.82 -6.62 7.19
CA TYR A 102 -7.77 -8.01 6.75
C TYR A 102 -9.16 -8.60 6.54
N ASP A 103 -10.09 -8.38 7.48
CA ASP A 103 -11.46 -8.89 7.39
C ASP A 103 -12.18 -8.29 6.16
N LYS A 104 -11.97 -7.01 5.88
CA LYS A 104 -12.61 -6.30 4.77
C LYS A 104 -12.02 -6.63 3.40
N TRP A 105 -10.71 -6.78 3.30
CA TRP A 105 -9.98 -6.86 2.03
C TRP A 105 -9.21 -8.16 1.83
N LYS A 106 -9.59 -9.21 2.55
CA LYS A 106 -8.93 -10.51 2.53
C LYS A 106 -8.68 -11.03 1.12
N ASP A 107 -9.64 -10.90 0.23
CA ASP A 107 -9.56 -11.36 -1.15
C ASP A 107 -8.40 -10.70 -1.94
N ILE A 108 -8.22 -9.40 -1.78
CA ILE A 108 -7.11 -8.65 -2.42
C ILE A 108 -5.79 -8.86 -1.70
N ILE A 109 -5.80 -8.89 -0.36
CA ILE A 109 -4.59 -9.12 0.44
C ILE A 109 -4.01 -10.52 0.13
N ASP A 110 -4.88 -11.50 0.01
CA ASP A 110 -4.48 -12.87 -0.31
C ASP A 110 -4.14 -13.07 -1.79
N ASN A 111 -4.72 -12.30 -2.69
CA ASN A 111 -4.56 -12.44 -4.13
C ASN A 111 -4.35 -11.07 -4.80
N ASP A 112 -3.26 -10.39 -4.42
CA ASP A 112 -2.90 -9.10 -4.99
C ASP A 112 -2.75 -9.18 -6.51
N PRO A 113 -3.57 -8.44 -7.30
CA PRO A 113 -3.57 -8.53 -8.76
C PRO A 113 -2.28 -8.01 -9.40
N PHE A 114 -1.46 -7.24 -8.66
CA PHE A 114 -0.18 -6.71 -9.13
C PHE A 114 1.03 -7.45 -8.55
N TYR A 115 0.80 -8.53 -7.80
CA TYR A 115 1.85 -9.41 -7.31
C TYR A 115 1.78 -10.77 -8.03
N ASN A 116 2.89 -11.17 -8.64
CA ASN A 116 2.91 -12.42 -9.40
C ASN A 116 2.62 -13.62 -8.50
N PRO A 117 1.61 -14.44 -8.81
CA PRO A 117 1.18 -15.56 -7.96
C PRO A 117 2.25 -16.65 -7.78
N ASN A 118 3.29 -16.68 -8.61
CA ASN A 118 4.41 -17.60 -8.46
C ASN A 118 5.44 -17.15 -7.41
N PHE A 119 5.32 -15.93 -6.91
CA PHE A 119 6.18 -15.48 -5.84
C PHE A 119 5.60 -15.83 -4.46
N SER A 120 6.52 -16.12 -3.53
CA SER A 120 6.19 -16.39 -2.14
C SER A 120 5.69 -15.12 -1.45
N LYS A 121 4.66 -15.24 -0.63
CA LYS A 121 4.20 -14.17 0.26
C LYS A 121 5.12 -13.98 1.48
N LYS A 122 6.01 -14.95 1.76
CA LYS A 122 6.94 -14.93 2.90
C LYS A 122 8.31 -14.33 2.56
N GLY A 123 8.58 -14.05 1.32
CA GLY A 123 9.84 -13.48 0.87
C GLY A 123 9.62 -12.54 -0.31
N TRP A 124 10.32 -11.42 -0.32
CA TRP A 124 10.15 -10.41 -1.35
C TRP A 124 10.60 -10.94 -2.72
N PHE A 125 9.65 -11.14 -3.61
CA PHE A 125 9.87 -11.61 -4.98
C PHE A 125 10.69 -12.91 -5.11
N MET A 126 10.68 -13.76 -4.08
CA MET A 126 11.25 -15.10 -4.15
C MET A 126 10.23 -16.06 -4.74
N LEU A 127 10.66 -16.97 -5.60
CA LEU A 127 9.78 -18.01 -6.13
C LEU A 127 9.22 -18.88 -5.00
N ASP A 128 7.93 -19.16 -5.07
CA ASP A 128 7.31 -20.10 -4.16
C ASP A 128 7.65 -21.54 -4.58
N LYS A 129 8.55 -22.16 -3.83
CA LYS A 129 9.02 -23.53 -4.09
C LYS A 129 7.96 -24.62 -3.86
N ASN A 130 6.86 -24.28 -3.19
CA ASN A 130 5.77 -25.20 -2.89
C ASN A 130 4.67 -25.20 -3.95
N LYS A 131 4.76 -24.33 -4.96
CA LYS A 131 3.85 -24.36 -6.11
C LYS A 131 4.43 -25.30 -7.15
N GLU A 132 3.83 -26.46 -7.27
CA GLU A 132 4.08 -27.38 -8.38
C GLU A 132 3.83 -26.66 -9.72
N ARG A 133 4.74 -26.88 -10.67
CA ARG A 133 4.64 -26.35 -12.04
C ARG A 133 3.67 -27.18 -12.85
#